data_39a326009e0e401b1902f53031a96a57
#
_entry.id   39a326009e0e401b1902f53031a96a57
#
_cell.length_a   1.000
_cell.length_b   1.000
_cell.length_c   1.000
_cell.angle_alpha   90.00
_cell.angle_beta   90.00
_cell.angle_gamma   90.00
#
_symmetry.space_group_name_H-M   'P 1'
#
loop_
_entity.id
_entity.type
_entity.pdbx_description
1 polymer ?
#
loop_
_entity_poly.entity_id
_entity_poly.type
_entity_poly.pdbx_seq_one_letter_code
_entity_poly.pdbx_strand_id
1 'polypeptide(L)'
;MAMRSFVGVAFAGVCAFGCASAAPAIPDAELDRLGEPTLAIVDRARGSLTSAEEQRARAVRRRDEARRQLLVAEPAVEPADAHLVGARAGLDAAKASGDPGRIDLAERQLERARLFGEEELSKRDYLRRELRLREGEVSLAKRRVELARAQLEEAKLMTLRQAHDPAADRYDLGRFQASVRDRWNAFVAERERLHGEEGPTRTAFERWLALRRDLVARQGLVPARGGDGAPTQPAAPGALP
;
A
#
# COMPACT_ATOMS: atom_id res chain seq x y z
N MET A 1 -3.60 -12.27 58.24
CA MET A 1 -4.65 -13.05 57.54
C MET A 1 -5.76 -12.10 57.12
N ALA A 2 -5.86 -11.72 55.90
CA ALA A 2 -7.03 -11.05 55.34
C ALA A 2 -7.03 -11.32 53.81
N MET A 3 -7.88 -12.26 53.45
CA MET A 3 -8.17 -12.71 52.06
C MET A 3 -9.05 -11.65 51.40
N ARG A 4 -8.54 -10.98 50.34
CA ARG A 4 -9.34 -10.10 49.46
C ARG A 4 -9.76 -10.88 48.24
N SER A 5 -11.04 -11.22 48.17
CA SER A 5 -11.71 -11.79 47.02
C SER A 5 -11.81 -10.75 45.90
N PHE A 6 -11.21 -11.03 44.74
CA PHE A 6 -11.40 -10.28 43.50
C PHE A 6 -12.59 -10.89 42.77
N VAL A 7 -13.70 -10.15 42.72
CA VAL A 7 -14.85 -10.47 41.88
C VAL A 7 -14.54 -10.00 40.45
N GLY A 8 -14.28 -10.95 39.57
CA GLY A 8 -14.11 -10.69 38.13
C GLY A 8 -15.46 -10.51 37.45
N VAL A 9 -15.78 -9.29 37.03
CA VAL A 9 -16.93 -8.99 36.17
C VAL A 9 -16.52 -9.33 34.72
N ALA A 10 -17.02 -10.47 34.23
CA ALA A 10 -16.90 -10.85 32.82
C ALA A 10 -17.88 -9.99 32.00
N PHE A 11 -17.36 -9.00 31.26
CA PHE A 11 -18.09 -8.29 30.23
C PHE A 11 -18.17 -9.17 28.98
N ALA A 12 -19.24 -9.94 28.84
CA ALA A 12 -19.59 -10.61 27.61
C ALA A 12 -20.12 -9.56 26.61
N GLY A 13 -19.18 -8.92 25.88
CA GLY A 13 -19.51 -8.09 24.74
C GLY A 13 -20.07 -8.95 23.61
N VAL A 14 -21.38 -9.02 23.50
CA VAL A 14 -22.06 -9.58 22.31
C VAL A 14 -21.79 -8.62 21.15
N CYS A 15 -20.72 -8.88 20.39
CA CYS A 15 -20.57 -8.33 19.05
C CYS A 15 -21.60 -8.98 18.15
N ALA A 16 -22.80 -8.41 18.09
CA ALA A 16 -23.75 -8.66 17.04
C ALA A 16 -23.13 -8.10 15.73
N PHE A 17 -22.22 -8.85 15.13
CA PHE A 17 -21.89 -8.67 13.72
C PHE A 17 -23.17 -8.93 12.93
N GLY A 18 -23.91 -7.85 12.67
CA GLY A 18 -24.98 -7.87 11.70
C GLY A 18 -24.37 -8.37 10.40
N CYS A 19 -24.64 -9.62 10.05
CA CYS A 19 -24.46 -10.12 8.71
C CYS A 19 -25.31 -9.23 7.82
N ALA A 20 -24.72 -8.15 7.28
CA ALA A 20 -25.31 -7.44 6.16
C ALA A 20 -25.46 -8.49 5.07
N SER A 21 -26.67 -9.05 4.93
CA SER A 21 -26.96 -10.06 3.92
C SER A 21 -26.68 -9.38 2.58
N ALA A 22 -25.63 -9.84 1.90
CA ALA A 22 -25.32 -9.36 0.56
C ALA A 22 -26.59 -9.44 -0.29
N ALA A 23 -26.86 -8.40 -1.07
CA ALA A 23 -27.98 -8.46 -2.01
C ALA A 23 -27.77 -9.68 -2.93
N PRO A 24 -28.83 -10.42 -3.27
CA PRO A 24 -28.72 -11.59 -4.13
C PRO A 24 -28.22 -11.16 -5.52
N ALA A 25 -27.48 -12.03 -6.20
CA ALA A 25 -27.08 -11.80 -7.59
C ALA A 25 -28.28 -12.00 -8.52
N ILE A 26 -28.46 -11.09 -9.48
CA ILE A 26 -29.47 -11.22 -10.53
C ILE A 26 -28.83 -11.96 -11.72
N PRO A 27 -29.37 -13.13 -12.13
CA PRO A 27 -28.84 -13.88 -13.25
C PRO A 27 -28.92 -13.05 -14.55
N ASP A 28 -27.87 -13.09 -15.36
CA ASP A 28 -27.83 -12.39 -16.65
C ASP A 28 -28.93 -12.89 -17.60
N ALA A 29 -29.34 -14.16 -17.49
CA ALA A 29 -30.46 -14.75 -18.25
C ALA A 29 -31.80 -14.01 -18.05
N GLU A 30 -31.98 -13.27 -16.96
CA GLU A 30 -33.17 -12.42 -16.76
C GLU A 30 -33.13 -11.16 -17.62
N LEU A 31 -31.94 -10.73 -18.03
CA LEU A 31 -31.71 -9.57 -18.89
C LEU A 31 -31.73 -9.91 -20.39
N ASP A 32 -31.52 -11.18 -20.76
CA ASP A 32 -31.41 -11.62 -22.17
C ASP A 32 -32.69 -11.34 -22.99
N ARG A 33 -33.81 -11.13 -22.30
CA ARG A 33 -35.09 -10.81 -22.91
C ARG A 33 -35.28 -9.32 -23.21
N LEU A 34 -34.40 -8.48 -22.70
CA LEU A 34 -34.47 -7.03 -22.82
C LEU A 34 -33.73 -6.57 -24.08
N GLY A 35 -34.26 -5.57 -24.78
CA GLY A 35 -33.61 -4.99 -25.93
C GLY A 35 -32.37 -4.16 -25.57
N GLU A 36 -31.44 -4.06 -26.53
CA GLU A 36 -30.15 -3.34 -26.34
C GLU A 36 -30.26 -1.94 -25.71
N PRO A 37 -31.23 -1.07 -26.13
CA PRO A 37 -31.30 0.28 -25.52
C PRO A 37 -31.57 0.26 -24.01
N THR A 38 -32.25 -0.79 -23.50
CA THR A 38 -32.56 -0.95 -22.10
C THR A 38 -31.34 -1.40 -21.29
N LEU A 39 -30.39 -2.11 -21.93
CA LEU A 39 -29.18 -2.64 -21.28
C LEU A 39 -28.05 -1.61 -21.10
N ALA A 40 -28.16 -0.44 -21.69
CA ALA A 40 -27.08 0.57 -21.65
C ALA A 40 -26.58 0.94 -20.24
N ILE A 41 -27.44 0.88 -19.23
CA ILE A 41 -27.08 1.14 -17.82
C ILE A 41 -26.27 -0.03 -17.28
N VAL A 42 -26.69 -1.25 -17.56
CA VAL A 42 -25.98 -2.48 -17.14
C VAL A 42 -24.60 -2.56 -17.80
N ASP A 43 -24.50 -2.26 -19.09
CA ASP A 43 -23.22 -2.31 -19.83
C ASP A 43 -22.23 -1.28 -19.30
N ARG A 44 -22.71 -0.10 -18.94
CA ARG A 44 -21.89 0.92 -18.27
C ARG A 44 -21.40 0.44 -16.90
N ALA A 45 -22.24 -0.21 -16.12
CA ALA A 45 -21.88 -0.80 -14.84
C ALA A 45 -20.89 -1.98 -14.99
N ARG A 46 -21.04 -2.82 -16.04
CA ARG A 46 -20.07 -3.86 -16.41
C ARG A 46 -18.72 -3.26 -16.76
N GLY A 47 -18.69 -2.20 -17.57
CA GLY A 47 -17.46 -1.47 -17.90
C GLY A 47 -16.76 -0.91 -16.66
N SER A 48 -17.54 -0.38 -15.71
CA SER A 48 -17.01 0.10 -14.41
C SER A 48 -16.40 -1.03 -13.58
N LEU A 49 -17.03 -2.21 -13.56
CA LEU A 49 -16.50 -3.39 -12.88
C LEU A 49 -15.18 -3.87 -13.51
N THR A 50 -15.14 -4.00 -14.83
CA THR A 50 -13.92 -4.38 -15.57
C THR A 50 -12.78 -3.42 -15.26
N SER A 51 -13.04 -2.10 -15.31
CA SER A 51 -12.03 -1.07 -14.95
C SER A 51 -11.53 -1.23 -13.51
N ALA A 52 -12.41 -1.51 -12.56
CA ALA A 52 -12.03 -1.73 -11.16
C ALA A 52 -11.18 -3.01 -10.98
N GLU A 53 -11.49 -4.09 -11.70
CA GLU A 53 -10.71 -5.33 -11.69
C GLU A 53 -9.31 -5.13 -12.29
N GLU A 54 -9.19 -4.38 -13.39
CA GLU A 54 -7.89 -4.01 -13.94
C GLU A 54 -7.06 -3.15 -12.98
N GLN A 55 -7.69 -2.20 -12.29
CA GLN A 55 -7.00 -1.38 -11.28
C GLN A 55 -6.49 -2.24 -10.13
N ARG A 56 -7.29 -3.22 -9.66
CA ARG A 56 -6.84 -4.19 -8.66
C ARG A 56 -5.63 -5.00 -9.15
N ALA A 57 -5.66 -5.47 -10.40
CA ALA A 57 -4.54 -6.21 -10.97
C ALA A 57 -3.26 -5.35 -11.04
N ARG A 58 -3.39 -4.06 -11.40
CA ARG A 58 -2.27 -3.11 -11.38
C ARG A 58 -1.73 -2.87 -9.96
N ALA A 59 -2.60 -2.72 -8.96
CA ALA A 59 -2.21 -2.54 -7.57
C ALA A 59 -1.44 -3.78 -7.03
N VAL A 60 -1.90 -4.99 -7.35
CA VAL A 60 -1.20 -6.24 -6.99
C VAL A 60 0.21 -6.27 -7.58
N ARG A 61 0.38 -5.93 -8.86
CA ARG A 61 1.72 -5.89 -9.48
C ARG A 61 2.66 -4.89 -8.79
N ARG A 62 2.16 -3.69 -8.43
CA ARG A 62 2.97 -2.70 -7.69
C ARG A 62 3.36 -3.18 -6.30
N ARG A 63 2.44 -3.84 -5.57
CA ARG A 63 2.76 -4.46 -4.27
C ARG A 63 3.85 -5.51 -4.41
N ASP A 64 3.75 -6.39 -5.41
CA ASP A 64 4.72 -7.46 -5.62
C ASP A 64 6.11 -6.91 -6.00
N GLU A 65 6.15 -5.80 -6.73
CA GLU A 65 7.38 -5.08 -7.01
C GLU A 65 8.00 -4.47 -5.73
N ALA A 66 7.22 -3.76 -4.93
CA ALA A 66 7.69 -3.22 -3.65
C ALA A 66 8.21 -4.31 -2.72
N ARG A 67 7.54 -5.47 -2.70
CA ARG A 67 7.98 -6.64 -1.93
C ARG A 67 9.33 -7.17 -2.41
N ARG A 68 9.54 -7.28 -3.74
CA ARG A 68 10.84 -7.70 -4.28
C ARG A 68 11.96 -6.73 -3.92
N GLN A 69 11.69 -5.42 -4.01
CA GLN A 69 12.67 -4.39 -3.64
C GLN A 69 13.06 -4.47 -2.16
N LEU A 70 12.09 -4.69 -1.27
CA LEU A 70 12.36 -4.89 0.14
C LEU A 70 13.20 -6.15 0.40
N LEU A 71 12.86 -7.28 -0.24
CA LEU A 71 13.61 -8.53 -0.12
C LEU A 71 15.09 -8.40 -0.54
N VAL A 72 15.38 -7.52 -1.51
CA VAL A 72 16.75 -7.21 -1.91
C VAL A 72 17.45 -6.29 -0.91
N ALA A 73 16.71 -5.34 -0.31
CA ALA A 73 17.30 -4.36 0.61
C ALA A 73 17.50 -4.89 2.04
N GLU A 74 16.69 -5.86 2.49
CA GLU A 74 16.81 -6.39 3.86
C GLU A 74 18.18 -6.97 4.19
N PRO A 75 18.78 -7.85 3.35
CA PRO A 75 20.10 -8.41 3.65
C PRO A 75 21.26 -7.41 3.51
N ALA A 76 21.07 -6.24 2.88
CA ALA A 76 22.13 -5.24 2.72
C ALA A 76 22.54 -4.56 4.03
N VAL A 77 21.72 -4.62 5.07
CA VAL A 77 22.01 -4.01 6.37
C VAL A 77 23.12 -4.75 7.11
N GLU A 78 23.15 -6.08 7.07
CA GLU A 78 24.17 -6.87 7.75
C GLU A 78 25.62 -6.60 7.25
N PRO A 79 25.90 -6.57 5.94
CA PRO A 79 27.20 -6.13 5.43
C PRO A 79 27.55 -4.70 5.82
N ALA A 80 26.57 -3.79 5.89
CA ALA A 80 26.82 -2.41 6.28
C ALA A 80 27.26 -2.32 7.76
N ASP A 81 26.66 -3.09 8.65
CA ASP A 81 27.08 -3.19 10.04
C ASP A 81 28.49 -3.81 10.16
N ALA A 82 28.79 -4.85 9.40
CA ALA A 82 30.14 -5.45 9.35
C ALA A 82 31.20 -4.44 8.87
N HIS A 83 30.89 -3.63 7.86
CA HIS A 83 31.75 -2.53 7.41
C HIS A 83 32.03 -1.50 8.49
N LEU A 84 31.00 -1.13 9.28
CA LEU A 84 31.15 -0.20 10.40
C LEU A 84 32.06 -0.76 11.50
N VAL A 85 31.90 -2.03 11.84
CA VAL A 85 32.75 -2.73 12.82
C VAL A 85 34.21 -2.76 12.32
N GLY A 86 34.44 -3.13 11.06
CA GLY A 86 35.78 -3.13 10.45
C GLY A 86 36.45 -1.75 10.42
N ALA A 87 35.68 -0.70 10.10
CA ALA A 87 36.18 0.67 10.10
C ALA A 87 36.56 1.17 11.51
N ARG A 88 35.82 0.77 12.55
CA ARG A 88 36.17 1.05 13.97
C ARG A 88 37.48 0.38 14.34
N ALA A 89 37.62 -0.90 14.07
CA ALA A 89 38.88 -1.62 14.33
C ALA A 89 40.07 -1.01 13.57
N GLY A 90 39.86 -0.56 12.33
CA GLY A 90 40.88 0.17 11.55
C GLY A 90 41.28 1.48 12.19
N LEU A 91 40.36 2.25 12.75
CA LEU A 91 40.67 3.48 13.48
C LEU A 91 41.46 3.20 14.76
N ASP A 92 41.09 2.17 15.51
CA ASP A 92 41.81 1.78 16.73
C ASP A 92 43.26 1.38 16.41
N ALA A 93 43.47 0.61 15.35
CA ALA A 93 44.81 0.24 14.87
C ALA A 93 45.62 1.46 14.38
N ALA A 94 44.97 2.41 13.70
CA ALA A 94 45.63 3.66 13.26
C ALA A 94 46.06 4.51 14.46
N LYS A 95 45.24 4.66 15.47
CA LYS A 95 45.55 5.36 16.72
C LYS A 95 46.72 4.70 17.46
N ALA A 96 46.76 3.36 17.50
CA ALA A 96 47.88 2.62 18.10
C ALA A 96 49.22 2.85 17.37
N SER A 97 49.17 3.16 16.07
CA SER A 97 50.40 3.47 15.29
C SER A 97 50.98 4.87 15.54
N GLY A 98 50.17 5.80 16.09
CA GLY A 98 50.56 7.19 16.34
C GLY A 98 50.79 8.04 15.06
N ASP A 99 50.51 7.51 13.87
CA ASP A 99 50.65 8.22 12.60
C ASP A 99 49.43 9.11 12.30
N PRO A 100 49.56 10.45 12.28
CA PRO A 100 48.43 11.35 12.09
C PRO A 100 47.75 11.16 10.73
N GLY A 101 48.48 10.84 9.67
CA GLY A 101 47.92 10.64 8.32
C GLY A 101 47.05 9.38 8.26
N ARG A 102 47.45 8.31 8.96
CA ARG A 102 46.68 7.07 9.08
C ARG A 102 45.42 7.26 9.93
N ILE A 103 45.55 8.05 11.00
CA ILE A 103 44.39 8.37 11.85
C ILE A 103 43.35 9.15 11.04
N ASP A 104 43.70 10.21 10.36
CA ASP A 104 42.81 11.04 9.54
C ASP A 104 42.12 10.21 8.42
N LEU A 105 42.87 9.31 7.77
CA LEU A 105 42.29 8.40 6.78
C LEU A 105 41.26 7.44 7.40
N ALA A 106 41.60 6.85 8.54
CA ALA A 106 40.72 5.91 9.23
C ALA A 106 39.45 6.59 9.78
N GLU A 107 39.55 7.83 10.24
CA GLU A 107 38.37 8.62 10.66
C GLU A 107 37.42 8.89 9.49
N ARG A 108 37.98 9.26 8.31
CA ARG A 108 37.16 9.40 7.09
C ARG A 108 36.49 8.07 6.67
N GLN A 109 37.21 6.96 6.82
CA GLN A 109 36.64 5.63 6.52
C GLN A 109 35.50 5.26 7.48
N LEU A 110 35.71 5.53 8.77
CA LEU A 110 34.67 5.29 9.79
C LEU A 110 33.40 6.13 9.50
N GLU A 111 33.56 7.41 9.21
CA GLU A 111 32.43 8.30 8.91
C GLU A 111 31.67 7.83 7.65
N ARG A 112 32.37 7.38 6.60
CA ARG A 112 31.73 6.81 5.41
C ARG A 112 30.99 5.52 5.72
N ALA A 113 31.58 4.62 6.50
CA ALA A 113 30.95 3.37 6.91
C ALA A 113 29.68 3.62 7.74
N ARG A 114 29.71 4.63 8.61
CA ARG A 114 28.56 5.06 9.39
C ARG A 114 27.44 5.57 8.49
N LEU A 115 27.73 6.50 7.59
CA LEU A 115 26.75 7.04 6.64
C LEU A 115 26.16 5.95 5.73
N PHE A 116 26.97 4.99 5.30
CA PHE A 116 26.51 3.85 4.52
C PHE A 116 25.53 2.99 5.32
N GLY A 117 25.83 2.69 6.58
CA GLY A 117 24.93 1.95 7.46
C GLY A 117 23.60 2.70 7.70
N GLU A 118 23.66 4.01 7.95
CA GLU A 118 22.48 4.85 8.12
C GLU A 118 21.63 4.92 6.83
N GLU A 119 22.26 4.97 5.65
CA GLU A 119 21.58 4.97 4.35
C GLU A 119 20.83 3.64 4.11
N GLU A 120 21.50 2.49 4.30
CA GLU A 120 20.85 1.17 4.10
C GLU A 120 19.70 0.92 5.10
N LEU A 121 19.87 1.34 6.37
CA LEU A 121 18.77 1.29 7.36
C LEU A 121 17.59 2.16 6.95
N SER A 122 17.85 3.39 6.52
CA SER A 122 16.81 4.33 6.10
C SER A 122 16.09 3.85 4.82
N LYS A 123 16.83 3.27 3.86
CA LYS A 123 16.29 2.65 2.65
C LYS A 123 15.36 1.48 2.99
N ARG A 124 15.79 0.57 3.87
CA ARG A 124 14.96 -0.55 4.33
C ARG A 124 13.67 -0.04 4.99
N ASP A 125 13.77 0.97 5.85
CA ASP A 125 12.62 1.54 6.55
C ASP A 125 11.64 2.21 5.58
N TYR A 126 12.14 2.92 4.56
CA TYR A 126 11.33 3.45 3.47
C TYR A 126 10.61 2.31 2.71
N LEU A 127 11.34 1.28 2.27
CA LEU A 127 10.77 0.18 1.49
C LEU A 127 9.72 -0.63 2.28
N ARG A 128 9.87 -0.75 3.61
CA ARG A 128 8.84 -1.35 4.47
C ARG A 128 7.56 -0.51 4.51
N ARG A 129 7.68 0.83 4.55
CA ARG A 129 6.53 1.73 4.48
C ARG A 129 5.89 1.71 3.10
N GLU A 130 6.72 1.72 2.05
CA GLU A 130 6.27 1.59 0.67
C GLU A 130 5.47 0.31 0.48
N LEU A 131 5.93 -0.84 0.96
CA LEU A 131 5.18 -2.09 0.89
C LEU A 131 3.83 -1.99 1.58
N ARG A 132 3.76 -1.43 2.80
CA ARG A 132 2.47 -1.22 3.50
C ARG A 132 1.52 -0.31 2.72
N LEU A 133 2.04 0.76 2.12
CA LEU A 133 1.24 1.65 1.26
C LEU A 133 0.66 0.87 0.07
N ARG A 134 1.46 0.05 -0.61
CA ARG A 134 1.01 -0.78 -1.74
C ARG A 134 0.02 -1.88 -1.32
N GLU A 135 0.16 -2.44 -0.13
CA GLU A 135 -0.83 -3.36 0.46
C GLU A 135 -2.17 -2.64 0.71
N GLY A 136 -2.12 -1.41 1.20
CA GLY A 136 -3.30 -0.54 1.33
C GLY A 136 -3.96 -0.23 -0.01
N GLU A 137 -3.18 0.06 -1.07
CA GLU A 137 -3.72 0.24 -2.43
C GLU A 137 -4.44 -1.01 -2.95
N VAL A 138 -3.91 -2.20 -2.69
CA VAL A 138 -4.57 -3.47 -3.05
C VAL A 138 -5.90 -3.62 -2.29
N SER A 139 -5.91 -3.29 -1.00
CA SER A 139 -7.13 -3.32 -0.18
C SER A 139 -8.18 -2.35 -0.71
N LEU A 140 -7.79 -1.10 -0.99
CA LEU A 140 -8.67 -0.08 -1.59
C LEU A 140 -9.24 -0.53 -2.95
N ALA A 141 -8.40 -1.07 -3.82
CA ALA A 141 -8.83 -1.57 -5.12
C ALA A 141 -9.79 -2.77 -4.98
N LYS A 142 -9.61 -3.63 -3.99
CA LYS A 142 -10.58 -4.69 -3.64
C LYS A 142 -11.93 -4.10 -3.24
N ARG A 143 -11.96 -3.07 -2.38
CA ARG A 143 -13.20 -2.39 -2.00
C ARG A 143 -13.90 -1.75 -3.19
N ARG A 144 -13.12 -1.20 -4.14
CA ARG A 144 -13.68 -0.63 -5.39
C ARG A 144 -14.35 -1.71 -6.26
N VAL A 145 -13.77 -2.90 -6.38
CA VAL A 145 -14.40 -4.03 -7.08
C VAL A 145 -15.69 -4.46 -6.38
N GLU A 146 -15.69 -4.55 -5.05
CA GLU A 146 -16.88 -4.92 -4.28
C GLU A 146 -18.01 -3.89 -4.48
N LEU A 147 -17.67 -2.60 -4.51
CA LEU A 147 -18.62 -1.52 -4.79
C LEU A 147 -19.16 -1.61 -6.22
N ALA A 148 -18.30 -1.78 -7.22
CA ALA A 148 -18.69 -1.88 -8.63
C ALA A 148 -19.61 -3.09 -8.88
N ARG A 149 -19.39 -4.21 -8.18
CA ARG A 149 -20.26 -5.38 -8.24
C ARG A 149 -21.64 -5.07 -7.65
N ALA A 150 -21.70 -4.41 -6.50
CA ALA A 150 -22.99 -4.01 -5.91
C ALA A 150 -23.76 -3.04 -6.82
N GLN A 151 -23.07 -2.08 -7.42
CA GLN A 151 -23.64 -1.15 -8.40
C GLN A 151 -24.15 -1.86 -9.66
N LEU A 152 -23.43 -2.89 -10.13
CA LEU A 152 -23.89 -3.70 -11.25
C LEU A 152 -25.20 -4.43 -10.92
N GLU A 153 -25.30 -5.05 -9.75
CA GLU A 153 -26.53 -5.73 -9.37
C GLU A 153 -27.70 -4.76 -9.18
N GLU A 154 -27.46 -3.56 -8.62
CA GLU A 154 -28.47 -2.50 -8.56
C GLU A 154 -28.89 -2.05 -9.96
N ALA A 155 -27.94 -1.85 -10.89
CA ALA A 155 -28.22 -1.47 -12.27
C ALA A 155 -29.07 -2.52 -12.99
N LYS A 156 -28.81 -3.82 -12.78
CA LYS A 156 -29.63 -4.91 -13.31
C LYS A 156 -31.07 -4.81 -12.82
N LEU A 157 -31.27 -4.63 -11.51
CA LEU A 157 -32.60 -4.48 -10.93
C LEU A 157 -33.34 -3.25 -11.47
N MET A 158 -32.64 -2.12 -11.54
CA MET A 158 -33.24 -0.89 -12.11
C MET A 158 -33.66 -1.06 -13.56
N THR A 159 -32.87 -1.79 -14.34
CA THR A 159 -33.17 -2.10 -15.75
C THR A 159 -34.41 -2.99 -15.87
N LEU A 160 -34.53 -4.05 -15.06
CA LEU A 160 -35.73 -4.90 -15.03
C LEU A 160 -36.99 -4.10 -14.66
N ARG A 161 -36.90 -3.21 -13.66
CA ARG A 161 -38.02 -2.35 -13.24
C ARG A 161 -38.39 -1.36 -14.35
N GLN A 162 -37.47 -0.75 -15.00
CA GLN A 162 -37.70 0.19 -16.11
C GLN A 162 -38.39 -0.51 -17.31
N ALA A 163 -38.04 -1.78 -17.53
CA ALA A 163 -38.66 -2.62 -18.55
C ALA A 163 -40.01 -3.20 -18.12
N HIS A 164 -40.46 -2.93 -16.89
CA HIS A 164 -41.67 -3.56 -16.29
C HIS A 164 -41.63 -5.10 -16.34
N ASP A 165 -40.44 -5.69 -16.25
CA ASP A 165 -40.29 -7.16 -16.23
C ASP A 165 -40.76 -7.72 -14.88
N PRO A 166 -41.65 -8.73 -14.85
CA PRO A 166 -42.16 -9.31 -13.63
C PRO A 166 -41.05 -9.97 -12.76
N ALA A 167 -39.89 -10.26 -13.31
CA ALA A 167 -38.74 -10.71 -12.54
C ALA A 167 -38.28 -9.69 -11.47
N ALA A 168 -38.49 -8.40 -11.73
CA ALA A 168 -38.16 -7.33 -10.81
C ALA A 168 -38.87 -7.42 -9.45
N ASP A 169 -40.07 -7.97 -9.43
CA ASP A 169 -40.90 -8.09 -8.21
C ASP A 169 -40.32 -9.08 -7.19
N ARG A 170 -39.43 -9.97 -7.63
CA ARG A 170 -38.70 -10.92 -6.77
C ARG A 170 -37.62 -10.29 -5.92
N TYR A 171 -37.22 -9.05 -6.23
CA TYR A 171 -36.08 -8.39 -5.66
C TYR A 171 -36.46 -7.10 -4.91
N ASP A 172 -35.96 -6.96 -3.69
CA ASP A 172 -36.15 -5.77 -2.87
C ASP A 172 -35.08 -4.71 -3.20
N LEU A 173 -35.48 -3.61 -3.84
CA LEU A 173 -34.58 -2.49 -4.18
C LEU A 173 -33.85 -1.93 -2.96
N GLY A 174 -34.53 -1.86 -1.80
CA GLY A 174 -33.95 -1.35 -0.57
C GLY A 174 -32.68 -2.12 -0.15
N ARG A 175 -32.66 -3.44 -0.36
CA ARG A 175 -31.49 -4.28 -0.08
C ARG A 175 -30.32 -3.97 -1.01
N PHE A 176 -30.57 -3.74 -2.31
CA PHE A 176 -29.50 -3.40 -3.27
C PHE A 176 -28.92 -2.02 -2.95
N GLN A 177 -29.76 -1.03 -2.69
CA GLN A 177 -29.32 0.31 -2.28
C GLN A 177 -28.55 0.30 -0.95
N ALA A 178 -28.99 -0.48 0.02
CA ALA A 178 -28.26 -0.67 1.26
C ALA A 178 -26.87 -1.30 1.00
N SER A 179 -26.80 -2.35 0.16
CA SER A 179 -25.55 -2.99 -0.21
C SER A 179 -24.57 -2.02 -0.88
N VAL A 180 -25.03 -1.20 -1.83
CA VAL A 180 -24.18 -0.17 -2.48
C VAL A 180 -23.68 0.84 -1.45
N ARG A 181 -24.55 1.35 -0.57
CA ARG A 181 -24.17 2.30 0.48
C ARG A 181 -23.13 1.72 1.43
N ASP A 182 -23.30 0.47 1.87
CA ASP A 182 -22.35 -0.18 2.78
C ASP A 182 -20.98 -0.38 2.12
N ARG A 183 -20.95 -0.77 0.84
CA ARG A 183 -19.71 -0.91 0.07
C ARG A 183 -19.04 0.45 -0.20
N TRP A 184 -19.83 1.49 -0.44
CA TRP A 184 -19.33 2.85 -0.56
C TRP A 184 -18.67 3.33 0.73
N ASN A 185 -19.33 3.14 1.88
CA ASN A 185 -18.78 3.52 3.18
C ASN A 185 -17.47 2.79 3.47
N ALA A 186 -17.42 1.47 3.18
CA ALA A 186 -16.19 0.68 3.33
C ALA A 186 -15.07 1.15 2.39
N PHE A 187 -15.39 1.55 1.17
CA PHE A 187 -14.42 2.12 0.22
C PHE A 187 -13.89 3.47 0.72
N VAL A 188 -14.75 4.37 1.21
CA VAL A 188 -14.34 5.68 1.73
C VAL A 188 -13.43 5.51 2.95
N ALA A 189 -13.81 4.66 3.91
CA ALA A 189 -12.99 4.40 5.10
C ALA A 189 -11.60 3.86 4.74
N GLU A 190 -11.52 2.94 3.77
CA GLU A 190 -10.23 2.41 3.32
C GLU A 190 -9.39 3.46 2.60
N ARG A 191 -10.00 4.36 1.83
CA ARG A 191 -9.31 5.47 1.18
C ARG A 191 -8.71 6.44 2.20
N GLU A 192 -9.46 6.78 3.24
CA GLU A 192 -8.98 7.64 4.33
C GLU A 192 -7.81 7.00 5.08
N ARG A 193 -7.91 5.70 5.37
CA ARG A 193 -6.82 4.94 5.99
C ARG A 193 -5.55 4.98 5.14
N LEU A 194 -5.68 4.75 3.83
CA LEU A 194 -4.56 4.78 2.90
C LEU A 194 -3.90 6.17 2.83
N HIS A 195 -4.71 7.23 2.80
CA HIS A 195 -4.20 8.61 2.79
C HIS A 195 -3.35 8.92 4.03
N GLY A 196 -3.70 8.35 5.19
CA GLY A 196 -2.89 8.46 6.41
C GLY A 196 -1.48 7.84 6.29
N GLU A 197 -1.27 6.87 5.40
CA GLU A 197 0.03 6.21 5.19
C GLU A 197 0.93 6.94 4.19
N GLU A 198 0.39 7.83 3.34
CA GLU A 198 1.15 8.54 2.29
C GLU A 198 2.20 9.50 2.87
N GLY A 199 1.81 10.31 3.87
CA GLY A 199 2.69 11.28 4.50
C GLY A 199 3.94 10.64 5.14
N PRO A 200 3.76 9.68 6.05
CA PRO A 200 4.88 8.96 6.67
C PRO A 200 5.79 8.25 5.65
N THR A 201 5.23 7.70 4.56
CA THR A 201 6.01 7.04 3.51
C THR A 201 6.85 8.06 2.74
N ARG A 202 6.29 9.22 2.40
CA ARG A 202 7.02 10.33 1.76
C ARG A 202 8.17 10.83 2.62
N THR A 203 7.92 11.05 3.91
CA THR A 203 8.96 11.50 4.86
C THR A 203 10.11 10.49 4.95
N ALA A 204 9.81 9.20 4.98
CA ALA A 204 10.84 8.16 4.99
C ALA A 204 11.66 8.15 3.69
N PHE A 205 11.02 8.34 2.53
CA PHE A 205 11.69 8.47 1.24
C PHE A 205 12.63 9.68 1.19
N GLU A 206 12.17 10.84 1.62
CA GLU A 206 12.96 12.07 1.65
C GLU A 206 14.19 11.95 2.56
N ARG A 207 14.03 11.30 3.73
CA ARG A 207 15.13 11.00 4.63
C ARG A 207 16.18 10.09 3.99
N TRP A 208 15.75 9.01 3.35
CA TRP A 208 16.64 8.12 2.64
C TRP A 208 17.40 8.84 1.53
N LEU A 209 16.70 9.66 0.70
CA LEU A 209 17.34 10.43 -0.36
C LEU A 209 18.36 11.44 0.16
N ALA A 210 18.12 12.08 1.30
CA ALA A 210 19.07 12.99 1.93
C ALA A 210 20.35 12.24 2.30
N LEU A 211 20.26 11.12 3.02
CA LEU A 211 21.41 10.30 3.40
C LEU A 211 22.20 9.79 2.18
N ARG A 212 21.51 9.37 1.13
CA ARG A 212 22.13 8.93 -0.12
C ARG A 212 22.92 10.05 -0.81
N ARG A 213 22.37 11.28 -0.83
CA ARG A 213 23.08 12.46 -1.37
C ARG A 213 24.34 12.77 -0.57
N ASP A 214 24.25 12.73 0.75
CA ASP A 214 25.40 12.98 1.64
C ASP A 214 26.49 11.93 1.43
N LEU A 215 26.11 10.66 1.31
CA LEU A 215 27.04 9.57 1.04
C LEU A 215 27.76 9.78 -0.30
N VAL A 216 27.03 10.09 -1.38
CA VAL A 216 27.59 10.35 -2.72
C VAL A 216 28.52 11.55 -2.71
N ALA A 217 28.15 12.65 -2.05
CA ALA A 217 28.98 13.84 -1.93
C ALA A 217 30.31 13.54 -1.24
N ARG A 218 30.33 12.73 -0.19
CA ARG A 218 31.53 12.34 0.55
C ARG A 218 32.37 11.27 -0.14
N GLN A 219 31.82 10.53 -1.11
CA GLN A 219 32.57 9.57 -1.90
C GLN A 219 33.37 10.24 -3.04
N GLY A 220 33.19 11.55 -3.28
CA GLY A 220 33.82 12.26 -4.40
C GLY A 220 33.29 11.83 -5.77
N LEU A 221 32.19 11.07 -5.80
CA LEU A 221 31.46 10.73 -7.01
C LEU A 221 30.61 11.94 -7.40
N VAL A 222 31.23 12.89 -8.12
CA VAL A 222 30.46 13.88 -8.87
C VAL A 222 29.58 13.08 -9.83
N PRO A 223 28.25 13.21 -9.80
CA PRO A 223 27.42 12.58 -10.81
C PRO A 223 27.93 13.10 -12.17
N ALA A 224 28.34 12.20 -13.04
CA ALA A 224 28.72 12.56 -14.39
C ALA A 224 27.60 13.40 -14.99
N ARG A 225 27.87 14.68 -15.25
CA ARG A 225 26.95 15.57 -15.95
C ARG A 225 26.80 15.03 -17.36
N GLY A 226 25.67 14.40 -17.66
CA GLY A 226 25.31 13.97 -19.01
C GLY A 226 25.56 12.46 -19.27
N GLY A 227 24.66 11.65 -18.75
CA GLY A 227 24.39 10.30 -19.21
C GLY A 227 22.93 10.02 -18.89
N ASP A 228 22.09 9.87 -19.92
CA ASP A 228 20.65 9.63 -19.88
C ASP A 228 20.29 8.28 -19.26
N GLY A 229 20.67 8.08 -18.02
CA GLY A 229 20.28 6.97 -17.16
C GLY A 229 19.77 7.51 -15.85
N ALA A 230 18.78 8.41 -15.89
CA ALA A 230 18.02 8.73 -14.69
C ALA A 230 17.42 7.42 -14.18
N PRO A 231 17.67 7.04 -12.90
CA PRO A 231 16.88 6.00 -12.29
C PRO A 231 15.42 6.44 -12.47
N THR A 232 14.64 5.59 -13.11
CA THR A 232 13.19 5.80 -13.27
C THR A 232 12.65 6.17 -11.90
N GLN A 233 12.39 7.46 -11.73
CA GLN A 233 11.81 8.01 -10.52
C GLN A 233 10.53 7.20 -10.28
N PRO A 234 10.39 6.48 -9.15
CA PRO A 234 9.09 5.88 -8.84
C PRO A 234 8.09 7.03 -8.91
N ALA A 235 7.06 6.88 -9.76
CA ALA A 235 6.04 7.89 -9.97
C ALA A 235 5.57 8.37 -8.60
N ALA A 236 5.60 9.69 -8.40
CA ALA A 236 5.17 10.30 -7.16
C ALA A 236 3.80 9.73 -6.78
N PRO A 237 3.57 9.28 -5.54
CA PRO A 237 2.25 8.86 -5.10
C PRO A 237 1.37 10.10 -5.07
N GLY A 238 0.45 10.22 -5.99
CA GLY A 238 -0.47 11.33 -5.92
C GLY A 238 -0.91 11.82 -7.28
N ALA A 239 -1.97 11.32 -7.72
CA ALA A 239 -3.15 11.88 -8.37
C ALA A 239 -4.01 10.71 -8.82
N LEU A 240 -4.85 10.24 -7.91
CA LEU A 240 -6.00 9.44 -8.32
C LEU A 240 -7.08 10.45 -8.76
N PRO A 241 -7.66 10.30 -9.94
CA PRO A 241 -8.84 11.05 -10.35
C PRO A 241 -10.05 10.68 -9.51
#